data_b20289dd0cca80772ea3106fef8bea7b
#
_entry.id   b20289dd0cca80772ea3106fef8bea7b
#
_cell.length_a   1.000
_cell.length_b   1.000
_cell.length_c   1.000
_cell.angle_alpha   90.00
_cell.angle_beta   90.00
_cell.angle_gamma   90.00
#
_symmetry.space_group_name_H-M   'P 1'
#
loop_
_entity.id
_entity.type
_entity.pdbx_description
1 polymer ?
#
loop_
_entity_poly.entity_id
_entity_poly.type
_entity_poly.pdbx_seq_one_letter_code
_entity_poly.pdbx_strand_id
1 'polypeptide(L)' 'MRAIECPCGHHLEGADDDELFRLAREHVDRDHPELQRTDDELRQRIAADGYDL' A
#
# COMPACT_ATOMS: atom_id res chain seq x y z
N MET A 1 0.63 -6.74 13.17
CA MET A 1 0.60 -5.60 12.25
C MET A 1 1.21 -5.98 10.91
N ARG A 2 0.76 -5.35 9.87
CA ARG A 2 1.29 -5.54 8.52
C ARG A 2 1.92 -4.24 8.04
N ALA A 3 2.96 -4.35 7.24
CA ALA A 3 3.65 -3.18 6.72
C ALA A 3 4.03 -3.41 5.26
N ILE A 4 4.22 -2.30 4.54
CA ILE A 4 4.70 -2.35 3.17
C ILE A 4 5.52 -1.09 2.91
N GLU A 5 6.53 -1.20 2.06
CA GLU A 5 7.31 -0.04 1.65
C GLU A 5 6.99 0.29 0.21
N CYS A 6 6.57 1.55 -0.01
CA CYS A 6 6.31 2.04 -1.35
C CYS A 6 7.60 2.14 -2.15
N PRO A 7 7.54 1.97 -3.47
CA PRO A 7 8.72 2.16 -4.32
C PRO A 7 9.39 3.51 -4.16
N CYS A 8 8.64 4.50 -3.71
CA CYS A 8 9.19 5.85 -3.46
C CYS A 8 9.92 5.94 -2.11
N GLY A 9 10.01 4.84 -1.36
CA GLY A 9 10.68 4.82 -0.07
C GLY A 9 9.79 5.16 1.11
N HIS A 10 8.49 5.31 0.89
CA HIS A 10 7.55 5.62 1.96
C HIS A 10 7.13 4.35 2.69
N HIS A 11 7.20 4.36 4.01
CA HIS A 11 6.84 3.22 4.84
C HIS A 11 5.41 3.36 5.35
N LEU A 12 4.60 2.31 5.17
CA LEU A 12 3.22 2.29 5.63
C LEU A 12 3.00 1.10 6.56
N GLU A 13 2.26 1.32 7.63
CA GLU A 13 1.92 0.28 8.59
C GLU A 13 0.41 0.30 8.85
N GLY A 14 -0.20 -0.87 8.93
CA GLY A 14 -1.60 -1.03 9.25
C GLY A 14 -1.81 -2.22 10.16
N ALA A 15 -2.96 -2.26 10.86
CA ALA A 15 -3.29 -3.35 11.75
C ALA A 15 -3.46 -4.66 11.00
N ASP A 16 -3.99 -4.59 9.78
CA ASP A 16 -4.20 -5.74 8.90
C ASP A 16 -4.07 -5.30 7.44
N ASP A 17 -4.29 -6.24 6.52
CA ASP A 17 -4.17 -5.95 5.10
C ASP A 17 -5.19 -4.93 4.62
N ASP A 18 -6.40 -4.95 5.18
CA ASP A 18 -7.44 -3.99 4.79
C ASP A 18 -7.05 -2.57 5.16
N GLU A 19 -6.53 -2.37 6.35
CA GLU A 19 -6.05 -1.06 6.77
C GLU A 19 -4.84 -0.63 5.95
N LEU A 20 -3.93 -1.55 5.71
CA LEU A 20 -2.75 -1.27 4.91
C LEU A 20 -3.15 -0.88 3.48
N PHE A 21 -4.12 -1.58 2.90
CA PHE A 21 -4.65 -1.24 1.58
C PHE A 21 -5.21 0.18 1.56
N ARG A 22 -5.97 0.53 2.58
CA ARG A 22 -6.58 1.87 2.66
C ARG A 22 -5.51 2.95 2.71
N LEU A 23 -4.47 2.73 3.51
CA LEU A 23 -3.36 3.67 3.61
C LEU A 23 -2.61 3.78 2.29
N ALA A 24 -2.38 2.65 1.63
CA ALA A 24 -1.70 2.64 0.33
C ALA A 24 -2.53 3.35 -0.73
N ARG A 25 -3.85 3.15 -0.73
CA ARG A 25 -4.75 3.82 -1.67
C ARG A 25 -4.68 5.33 -1.50
N GLU A 26 -4.75 5.78 -0.26
CA GLU A 26 -4.68 7.20 0.05
C GLU A 26 -3.32 7.79 -0.36
N HIS A 27 -2.24 7.08 -0.06
CA HIS A 27 -0.91 7.54 -0.42
C HIS A 27 -0.74 7.68 -1.94
N VAL A 28 -1.14 6.66 -2.69
CA VAL A 28 -1.00 6.66 -4.14
C VAL A 28 -1.85 7.77 -4.77
N ASP A 29 -3.08 7.93 -4.28
CA ASP A 29 -3.97 8.94 -4.84
C ASP A 29 -3.47 10.36 -4.58
N ARG A 30 -2.78 10.57 -3.45
CA ARG A 30 -2.29 11.90 -3.09
C ARG A 30 -0.94 12.19 -3.71
N ASP A 31 0.00 11.26 -3.62
CA ASP A 31 1.39 11.50 -4.01
C ASP A 31 1.72 11.01 -5.41
N HIS A 32 0.97 10.02 -5.90
CA HIS A 32 1.25 9.40 -7.20
C HIS A 32 -0.02 9.23 -8.04
N PRO A 33 -0.82 10.29 -8.21
CA PRO A 33 -2.09 10.15 -8.95
C PRO A 33 -1.88 9.75 -10.42
N GLU A 34 -0.73 10.05 -10.98
CA GLU A 34 -0.43 9.71 -12.38
C GLU A 34 -0.29 8.21 -12.58
N LEU A 35 -0.06 7.42 -11.54
CA LEU A 35 0.06 5.98 -11.67
C LEU A 35 -1.27 5.29 -11.92
N GLN A 36 -2.38 5.89 -11.49
CA GLN A 36 -3.73 5.38 -11.72
C GLN A 36 -3.87 3.91 -11.34
N ARG A 37 -3.34 3.54 -10.18
CA ARG A 37 -3.37 2.16 -9.72
C ARG A 37 -4.80 1.74 -9.37
N THR A 38 -5.18 0.54 -9.80
CA THR A 38 -6.48 -0.03 -9.43
C THR A 38 -6.39 -0.67 -8.04
N ASP A 39 -7.57 -0.93 -7.44
CA ASP A 39 -7.62 -1.61 -6.15
C ASP A 39 -6.97 -2.99 -6.21
N ASP A 40 -7.20 -3.73 -7.30
CA ASP A 40 -6.61 -5.05 -7.47
C ASP A 40 -5.09 -4.99 -7.51
N GLU A 41 -4.55 -4.00 -8.19
CA GLU A 41 -3.09 -3.83 -8.26
C GLU A 41 -2.50 -3.55 -6.88
N LEU A 42 -3.16 -2.70 -6.09
CA LEU A 42 -2.70 -2.40 -4.75
C LEU A 42 -2.76 -3.62 -3.85
N ARG A 43 -3.86 -4.40 -3.94
CA ARG A 43 -3.98 -5.61 -3.14
C ARG A 43 -2.92 -6.64 -3.51
N GLN A 44 -2.63 -6.80 -4.79
CA GLN A 44 -1.57 -7.69 -5.25
C GLN A 44 -0.21 -7.24 -4.73
N ARG A 45 0.04 -5.94 -4.73
CA ARG A 45 1.31 -5.41 -4.21
C ARG A 45 1.47 -5.69 -2.72
N ILE A 46 0.41 -5.50 -1.96
CA ILE A 46 0.42 -5.78 -0.54
C ILE A 46 0.68 -7.26 -0.28
N ALA A 47 0.04 -8.13 -1.07
CA ALA A 47 0.24 -9.57 -0.92
C ALA A 47 1.66 -10.00 -1.25
N ALA A 48 2.28 -9.33 -2.25
CA ALA A 48 3.62 -9.70 -2.71
C ALA A 48 4.73 -9.09 -1.83
N ASP A 49 4.56 -7.83 -1.44
CA ASP A 49 5.62 -7.06 -0.77
C ASP A 49 5.35 -6.78 0.70
N GLY A 50 4.10 -6.95 1.15
CA GLY A 50 3.75 -6.72 2.55
C GLY A 50 4.39 -7.77 3.47
N TYR A 51 4.64 -7.36 4.70
CA TYR A 51 5.25 -8.26 5.68
C TYR A 51 4.66 -8.00 7.06
N ASP A 52 4.79 -9.03 7.93
CA ASP A 52 4.34 -8.93 9.31
C ASP A 52 5.41 -8.27 10.16
N LEU A 53 4.96 -7.41 11.05
CA LEU A 53 5.85 -6.80 12.03
C LEU A 53 5.85 -7.58 13.33
#